data_78f3f916f460840c6f92fbfecba6b65b
#
_entry.id   78f3f916f460840c6f92fbfecba6b65b
#
_cell.length_a   1.000
_cell.length_b   1.000
_cell.length_c   1.000
_cell.angle_alpha   90.00
_cell.angle_beta   90.00
_cell.angle_gamma   90.00
#
_symmetry.space_group_name_H-M   'P 1'
#
loop_
_entity.id
_entity.type
_entity.pdbx_description
1 polymer ?
#
loop_
_entity_poly.entity_id
_entity_poly.type
_entity_poly.pdbx_seq_one_letter_code
_entity_poly.pdbx_strand_id
1 'polypeptide(L)'
;MTFNRRHLLATLAALPAAAAALAADFPVAPEFTANDPRDWINSAPLHWSELAGRVVLLDVWTFECWNCYRSFPWLRSVEARYVPRGLAVVGIHSPEFPAERERDNVRTAVKKFELHHPVMIDNDFRYWKALDNQYWPAYYLVDRKRRIRASFFGETHAGDAQAREIESTIERLLAE
;
A
#
# COMPACT_ATOMS: atom_id res chain seq x y z
N MET A 1 73.31 -26.75 28.76
CA MET A 1 72.46 -26.92 27.55
C MET A 1 71.07 -26.40 27.89
N THR A 2 70.78 -25.19 27.49
CA THR A 2 69.50 -24.50 27.77
C THR A 2 68.64 -24.45 26.50
N PHE A 3 67.52 -25.18 26.51
CA PHE A 3 66.57 -25.17 25.43
C PHE A 3 65.59 -24.01 25.63
N ASN A 4 65.60 -23.06 24.69
CA ASN A 4 64.70 -21.89 24.67
C ASN A 4 63.47 -22.24 23.84
N ARG A 5 62.30 -22.42 24.49
CA ARG A 5 61.02 -22.63 23.82
C ARG A 5 60.37 -21.26 23.49
N ARG A 6 60.48 -20.86 22.23
CA ARG A 6 59.67 -19.72 21.69
C ARG A 6 58.24 -20.17 21.47
N HIS A 7 57.28 -19.62 22.25
CA HIS A 7 55.86 -19.78 22.01
C HIS A 7 55.45 -18.88 20.85
N LEU A 8 55.05 -19.50 19.74
CA LEU A 8 54.40 -18.85 18.63
C LEU A 8 52.90 -18.69 18.98
N LEU A 9 52.44 -17.49 19.29
CA LEU A 9 51.02 -17.16 19.43
C LEU A 9 50.47 -16.88 18.03
N ALA A 10 49.70 -17.84 17.49
CA ALA A 10 48.92 -17.64 16.28
C ALA A 10 47.62 -16.92 16.63
N THR A 11 47.53 -15.65 16.27
CA THR A 11 46.28 -14.88 16.33
C THR A 11 45.38 -15.27 15.18
N LEU A 12 44.30 -16.03 15.46
CA LEU A 12 43.20 -16.24 14.50
C LEU A 12 42.43 -14.93 14.38
N ALA A 13 42.56 -14.27 13.23
CA ALA A 13 41.66 -13.17 12.86
C ALA A 13 40.33 -13.74 12.43
N ALA A 14 39.28 -13.57 13.26
CA ALA A 14 37.92 -13.89 12.89
C ALA A 14 37.39 -12.81 11.92
N LEU A 15 37.20 -13.18 10.66
CA LEU A 15 36.49 -12.36 9.68
C LEU A 15 35.00 -12.30 10.06
N PRO A 16 34.39 -11.11 10.13
CA PRO A 16 32.95 -11.04 10.31
C PRO A 16 32.27 -11.57 9.06
N ALA A 17 31.49 -12.66 9.19
CA ALA A 17 30.60 -13.12 8.17
C ALA A 17 29.45 -12.06 8.01
N ALA A 18 29.58 -11.26 6.97
CA ALA A 18 28.48 -10.39 6.56
C ALA A 18 27.32 -11.30 6.12
N ALA A 19 26.30 -11.44 6.97
CA ALA A 19 25.04 -12.07 6.61
C ALA A 19 24.42 -11.20 5.52
N ALA A 20 24.53 -11.62 4.26
CA ALA A 20 23.73 -11.06 3.17
C ALA A 20 22.27 -11.37 3.50
N ALA A 21 21.54 -10.39 4.01
CA ALA A 21 20.12 -10.47 4.13
C ALA A 21 19.57 -10.72 2.71
N LEU A 22 18.99 -11.90 2.48
CA LEU A 22 18.23 -12.19 1.27
C LEU A 22 17.14 -11.12 1.18
N ALA A 23 17.30 -10.18 0.25
CA ALA A 23 16.27 -9.19 -0.02
C ALA A 23 15.03 -9.96 -0.50
N ALA A 24 13.97 -9.95 0.30
CA ALA A 24 12.71 -10.54 -0.12
C ALA A 24 12.29 -9.87 -1.45
N ASP A 25 12.03 -10.69 -2.46
CA ASP A 25 11.60 -10.21 -3.78
C ASP A 25 10.10 -9.85 -3.67
N PHE A 26 9.84 -8.58 -3.35
CA PHE A 26 8.48 -8.06 -3.27
C PHE A 26 7.98 -7.67 -4.67
N PRO A 27 6.74 -8.05 -5.05
CA PRO A 27 6.19 -7.71 -6.35
C PRO A 27 6.09 -6.19 -6.53
N VAL A 28 6.37 -5.73 -7.74
CA VAL A 28 6.23 -4.32 -8.11
C VAL A 28 4.74 -4.02 -8.31
N ALA A 29 4.24 -2.94 -7.71
CA ALA A 29 2.86 -2.50 -7.92
C ALA A 29 2.63 -2.18 -9.42
N PRO A 30 1.51 -2.62 -10.03
CA PRO A 30 1.22 -2.40 -11.44
C PRO A 30 1.06 -0.89 -11.75
N GLU A 31 1.23 -0.49 -13.02
CA GLU A 31 0.88 0.87 -13.46
C GLU A 31 -0.63 1.09 -13.36
N PHE A 32 -1.03 2.32 -13.00
CA PHE A 32 -2.45 2.69 -13.05
C PHE A 32 -2.97 2.56 -14.48
N THR A 33 -4.14 1.94 -14.62
CA THR A 33 -4.65 1.50 -15.94
C THR A 33 -5.60 2.50 -16.60
N ALA A 34 -6.06 3.53 -15.89
CA ALA A 34 -6.95 4.56 -16.41
C ALA A 34 -6.15 5.82 -16.75
N ASN A 35 -6.16 6.19 -18.06
CA ASN A 35 -5.50 7.39 -18.56
C ASN A 35 -6.50 8.51 -18.92
N ASP A 36 -7.81 8.21 -18.95
CA ASP A 36 -8.84 9.22 -19.19
C ASP A 36 -9.07 10.03 -17.91
N PRO A 37 -8.97 11.38 -17.96
CA PRO A 37 -9.26 12.21 -16.78
C PRO A 37 -10.66 12.00 -16.21
N ARG A 38 -11.62 11.53 -17.01
CA ARG A 38 -12.98 11.21 -16.55
C ARG A 38 -13.05 10.01 -15.63
N ASP A 39 -12.04 9.14 -15.66
CA ASP A 39 -11.91 7.95 -14.81
C ASP A 39 -11.13 8.24 -13.52
N TRP A 40 -10.84 9.52 -13.26
CA TRP A 40 -10.23 9.97 -12.01
C TRP A 40 -11.11 10.97 -11.28
N ILE A 41 -11.10 10.88 -9.96
CA ILE A 41 -11.83 11.78 -9.05
C ILE A 41 -10.80 12.33 -8.06
N ASN A 42 -10.93 13.60 -7.70
CA ASN A 42 -10.02 14.35 -6.81
C ASN A 42 -8.60 14.56 -7.35
N SER A 43 -8.28 14.08 -8.57
CA SER A 43 -7.00 14.32 -9.23
C SER A 43 -7.11 14.22 -10.74
N ALA A 44 -6.07 14.65 -11.47
CA ALA A 44 -5.78 14.17 -12.81
C ALA A 44 -5.33 12.70 -12.78
N PRO A 45 -5.25 12.01 -13.94
CA PRO A 45 -4.64 10.69 -14.00
C PRO A 45 -3.27 10.66 -13.33
N LEU A 46 -3.06 9.71 -12.40
CA LEU A 46 -1.80 9.55 -11.70
C LEU A 46 -0.89 8.52 -12.38
N HIS A 47 0.39 8.77 -12.29
CA HIS A 47 1.45 7.83 -12.60
C HIS A 47 2.33 7.59 -11.36
N TRP A 48 2.99 6.43 -11.27
CA TRP A 48 3.88 6.14 -10.14
C TRP A 48 5.05 7.13 -10.01
N SER A 49 5.44 7.79 -11.09
CA SER A 49 6.45 8.86 -11.05
C SER A 49 6.06 10.03 -10.14
N GLU A 50 4.75 10.34 -10.04
CA GLU A 50 4.22 11.40 -9.18
C GLU A 50 4.14 10.97 -7.71
N LEU A 51 4.19 9.68 -7.46
CA LEU A 51 4.21 9.06 -6.12
C LEU A 51 5.62 8.62 -5.71
N ALA A 52 6.63 8.96 -6.52
CA ALA A 52 8.02 8.56 -6.26
C ALA A 52 8.49 9.01 -4.87
N GLY A 53 9.12 8.10 -4.13
CA GLY A 53 9.61 8.35 -2.78
C GLY A 53 8.54 8.40 -1.68
N ARG A 54 7.28 8.17 -2.00
CA ARG A 54 6.18 8.07 -1.02
C ARG A 54 5.86 6.61 -0.69
N VAL A 55 5.39 6.38 0.52
CA VAL A 55 4.65 5.17 0.88
C VAL A 55 3.23 5.33 0.38
N VAL A 56 2.67 4.30 -0.26
CA VAL A 56 1.32 4.38 -0.84
C VAL A 56 0.43 3.30 -0.22
N LEU A 57 -0.77 3.71 0.21
CA LEU A 57 -1.87 2.82 0.55
C LEU A 57 -2.86 2.82 -0.63
N LEU A 58 -3.00 1.68 -1.29
CA LEU A 58 -4.07 1.46 -2.26
C LEU A 58 -5.28 0.92 -1.51
N ASP A 59 -6.44 1.56 -1.70
CA ASP A 59 -7.74 1.17 -1.15
C ASP A 59 -8.64 0.69 -2.28
N VAL A 60 -8.86 -0.62 -2.40
CA VAL A 60 -9.74 -1.21 -3.41
C VAL A 60 -11.14 -1.34 -2.84
N TRP A 61 -12.10 -0.64 -3.42
CA TRP A 61 -13.44 -0.50 -2.89
C TRP A 61 -14.51 -0.39 -3.97
N THR A 62 -15.76 -0.45 -3.56
CA THR A 62 -16.92 -0.07 -4.39
C THR A 62 -18.02 0.53 -3.52
N PHE A 63 -18.97 1.28 -4.09
CA PHE A 63 -19.87 2.10 -3.26
C PHE A 63 -21.10 1.33 -2.69
N GLU A 64 -21.47 0.20 -3.23
CA GLU A 64 -22.52 -0.66 -2.65
C GLU A 64 -21.96 -1.71 -1.68
N CYS A 65 -20.64 -1.73 -1.49
CA CYS A 65 -19.95 -2.61 -0.55
C CYS A 65 -20.13 -2.13 0.90
N TRP A 66 -20.94 -2.83 1.66
CA TRP A 66 -21.22 -2.48 3.07
C TRP A 66 -19.97 -2.46 3.94
N ASN A 67 -19.07 -3.45 3.79
CA ASN A 67 -17.82 -3.53 4.53
C ASN A 67 -16.87 -2.36 4.19
N CYS A 68 -16.87 -1.90 2.92
CA CYS A 68 -16.10 -0.72 2.51
C CYS A 68 -16.62 0.52 3.22
N TYR A 69 -17.93 0.74 3.18
CA TYR A 69 -18.57 1.87 3.84
C TYR A 69 -18.22 1.95 5.33
N ARG A 70 -18.28 0.83 6.04
CA ARG A 70 -17.95 0.75 7.47
C ARG A 70 -16.47 0.97 7.77
N SER A 71 -15.60 0.76 6.81
CA SER A 71 -14.15 0.98 6.94
C SER A 71 -13.71 2.42 6.70
N PHE A 72 -14.50 3.25 6.00
CA PHE A 72 -14.10 4.62 5.66
C PHE A 72 -13.82 5.53 6.86
N PRO A 73 -14.52 5.45 8.02
CA PRO A 73 -14.13 6.25 9.19
C PRO A 73 -12.70 5.98 9.65
N TRP A 74 -12.27 4.73 9.63
CA TRP A 74 -10.89 4.36 9.93
C TRP A 74 -9.93 4.88 8.84
N LEU A 75 -10.26 4.67 7.55
CA LEU A 75 -9.41 5.12 6.44
C LEU A 75 -9.17 6.63 6.49
N ARG A 76 -10.20 7.44 6.76
CA ARG A 76 -10.05 8.89 6.95
C ARG A 76 -9.13 9.24 8.13
N SER A 77 -9.16 8.46 9.22
CA SER A 77 -8.25 8.66 10.35
C SER A 77 -6.79 8.34 9.97
N VAL A 78 -6.58 7.30 9.14
CA VAL A 78 -5.26 6.97 8.57
C VAL A 78 -4.76 8.12 7.68
N GLU A 79 -5.61 8.67 6.81
CA GLU A 79 -5.26 9.82 5.98
C GLU A 79 -4.84 11.02 6.83
N ALA A 80 -5.69 11.41 7.79
CA ALA A 80 -5.43 12.56 8.65
C ALA A 80 -4.10 12.42 9.43
N ARG A 81 -3.78 11.20 9.86
CA ARG A 81 -2.57 10.92 10.65
C ARG A 81 -1.31 10.79 9.82
N TYR A 82 -1.36 10.13 8.66
CA TYR A 82 -0.16 9.69 7.97
C TYR A 82 0.14 10.44 6.66
N VAL A 83 -0.85 11.08 6.02
CA VAL A 83 -0.59 11.87 4.81
C VAL A 83 0.39 13.03 5.09
N PRO A 84 0.28 13.79 6.21
CA PRO A 84 1.27 14.79 6.56
C PRO A 84 2.67 14.23 6.83
N ARG A 85 2.79 12.91 7.05
CA ARG A 85 4.04 12.21 7.32
C ARG A 85 4.64 11.52 6.09
N GLY A 86 4.02 11.67 4.91
CA GLY A 86 4.53 11.14 3.65
C GLY A 86 3.78 9.93 3.08
N LEU A 87 2.66 9.52 3.67
CA LEU A 87 1.76 8.54 3.05
C LEU A 87 1.03 9.21 1.87
N ALA A 88 0.79 8.46 0.81
CA ALA A 88 -0.24 8.74 -0.18
C ALA A 88 -1.34 7.68 -0.08
N VAL A 89 -2.59 8.08 -0.22
CA VAL A 89 -3.71 7.15 -0.36
C VAL A 89 -4.25 7.27 -1.78
N VAL A 90 -4.54 6.15 -2.44
CA VAL A 90 -5.17 6.09 -3.77
C VAL A 90 -6.27 5.06 -3.74
N GLY A 91 -7.50 5.50 -3.97
CA GLY A 91 -8.66 4.63 -4.09
C GLY A 91 -8.72 3.99 -5.48
N ILE A 92 -9.08 2.73 -5.54
CA ILE A 92 -9.36 1.98 -6.77
C ILE A 92 -10.81 1.51 -6.68
N HIS A 93 -11.70 2.19 -7.41
CA HIS A 93 -13.10 1.82 -7.46
C HIS A 93 -13.32 0.76 -8.54
N SER A 94 -13.51 -0.49 -8.13
CA SER A 94 -13.80 -1.62 -9.02
C SER A 94 -15.26 -2.06 -8.80
N PRO A 95 -16.16 -1.96 -9.80
CA PRO A 95 -17.59 -2.13 -9.61
C PRO A 95 -17.98 -3.60 -9.37
N GLU A 96 -18.88 -3.88 -8.41
CA GLU A 96 -19.53 -5.17 -8.24
C GLU A 96 -20.84 -5.25 -9.03
N PHE A 97 -21.61 -4.14 -9.07
CA PHE A 97 -22.91 -4.07 -9.70
C PHE A 97 -22.94 -3.10 -10.91
N PRO A 98 -23.91 -3.23 -11.83
CA PRO A 98 -23.99 -2.36 -13.01
C PRO A 98 -24.06 -0.86 -12.69
N ALA A 99 -24.81 -0.46 -11.65
CA ALA A 99 -24.95 0.94 -11.25
C ALA A 99 -23.61 1.59 -10.84
N GLU A 100 -22.67 0.78 -10.38
CA GLU A 100 -21.33 1.22 -9.94
C GLU A 100 -20.38 1.54 -11.10
N ARG A 101 -20.76 1.19 -12.34
CA ARG A 101 -20.01 1.53 -13.55
C ARG A 101 -20.26 2.98 -14.02
N GLU A 102 -21.35 3.57 -13.55
CA GLU A 102 -21.72 4.94 -13.90
C GLU A 102 -20.82 5.93 -13.15
N ARG A 103 -20.00 6.68 -13.89
CA ARG A 103 -19.00 7.62 -13.31
C ARG A 103 -19.63 8.65 -12.38
N ASP A 104 -20.82 9.13 -12.69
CA ASP A 104 -21.51 10.13 -11.87
C ASP A 104 -22.00 9.54 -10.53
N ASN A 105 -22.38 8.26 -10.52
CA ASN A 105 -22.72 7.56 -9.28
C ASN A 105 -21.46 7.40 -8.40
N VAL A 106 -20.32 7.04 -8.99
CA VAL A 106 -19.05 6.94 -8.26
C VAL A 106 -18.65 8.30 -7.69
N ARG A 107 -18.75 9.39 -8.48
CA ARG A 107 -18.49 10.77 -8.01
C ARG A 107 -19.39 11.16 -6.83
N THR A 108 -20.66 10.83 -6.93
CA THR A 108 -21.63 11.07 -5.87
C THR A 108 -21.27 10.30 -4.60
N ALA A 109 -20.88 9.04 -4.74
CA ALA A 109 -20.45 8.20 -3.63
C ALA A 109 -19.17 8.71 -2.96
N VAL A 110 -18.14 9.07 -3.73
CA VAL A 110 -16.89 9.67 -3.23
C VAL A 110 -17.20 10.91 -2.38
N LYS A 111 -18.08 11.81 -2.87
CA LYS A 111 -18.51 12.99 -2.12
C LYS A 111 -19.30 12.62 -0.86
N LYS A 112 -20.24 11.68 -0.97
CA LYS A 112 -21.09 11.24 0.15
C LYS A 112 -20.26 10.61 1.28
N PHE A 113 -19.21 9.85 0.92
CA PHE A 113 -18.35 9.16 1.88
C PHE A 113 -17.16 10.01 2.36
N GLU A 114 -17.07 11.27 1.88
CA GLU A 114 -16.02 12.21 2.26
C GLU A 114 -14.61 11.64 1.98
N LEU A 115 -14.44 11.00 0.81
CA LEU A 115 -13.15 10.52 0.35
C LEU A 115 -12.45 11.64 -0.40
N HIS A 116 -11.29 12.09 0.11
CA HIS A 116 -10.58 13.25 -0.42
C HIS A 116 -9.33 12.89 -1.21
N HIS A 117 -8.85 11.64 -1.09
CA HIS A 117 -7.73 11.12 -1.87
C HIS A 117 -8.11 10.91 -3.36
N PRO A 118 -7.12 10.81 -4.25
CA PRO A 118 -7.34 10.40 -5.64
C PRO A 118 -8.05 9.05 -5.73
N VAL A 119 -9.06 8.97 -6.60
CA VAL A 119 -9.79 7.73 -6.87
C VAL A 119 -9.76 7.42 -8.35
N MET A 120 -9.25 6.25 -8.73
CA MET A 120 -9.29 5.69 -10.06
C MET A 120 -10.54 4.82 -10.23
N ILE A 121 -11.28 5.00 -11.32
CA ILE A 121 -12.41 4.14 -11.72
C ILE A 121 -11.85 3.00 -12.58
N ASP A 122 -11.96 1.77 -12.10
CA ASP A 122 -11.44 0.54 -12.73
C ASP A 122 -12.59 -0.32 -13.30
N ASN A 123 -13.45 0.28 -14.13
CA ASN A 123 -14.64 -0.38 -14.68
C ASN A 123 -14.35 -1.67 -15.44
N ASP A 124 -13.17 -1.83 -16.00
CA ASP A 124 -12.76 -3.00 -16.79
C ASP A 124 -12.02 -4.05 -15.94
N PHE A 125 -11.86 -3.82 -14.64
CA PHE A 125 -11.12 -4.68 -13.71
C PHE A 125 -9.65 -4.91 -14.14
N ARG A 126 -9.06 -3.98 -14.90
CA ARG A 126 -7.67 -4.13 -15.34
C ARG A 126 -6.69 -4.02 -14.19
N TYR A 127 -6.90 -3.03 -13.32
CA TYR A 127 -6.04 -2.85 -12.14
C TYR A 127 -6.32 -3.91 -11.07
N TRP A 128 -7.59 -4.23 -10.86
CA TRP A 128 -8.02 -5.36 -10.03
C TRP A 128 -7.28 -6.66 -10.37
N LYS A 129 -7.28 -7.03 -11.66
CA LYS A 129 -6.60 -8.24 -12.15
C LYS A 129 -5.08 -8.14 -12.04
N ALA A 130 -4.52 -6.95 -12.27
CA ALA A 130 -3.07 -6.74 -12.15
C ALA A 130 -2.57 -6.84 -10.71
N LEU A 131 -3.43 -6.56 -9.71
CA LEU A 131 -3.17 -6.79 -8.28
C LEU A 131 -3.47 -8.24 -7.84
N ASP A 132 -4.06 -9.08 -8.70
CA ASP A 132 -4.66 -10.38 -8.33
C ASP A 132 -5.65 -10.24 -7.17
N ASN A 133 -6.42 -9.14 -7.16
CA ASN A 133 -7.39 -8.85 -6.10
C ASN A 133 -8.63 -9.73 -6.23
N GLN A 134 -9.26 -10.08 -5.10
CA GLN A 134 -10.43 -10.98 -5.07
C GLN A 134 -11.53 -10.49 -4.14
N TYR A 135 -11.30 -9.45 -3.32
CA TYR A 135 -12.21 -9.03 -2.26
C TYR A 135 -12.34 -7.52 -2.17
N TRP A 136 -13.46 -7.06 -1.60
CA TRP A 136 -13.71 -5.69 -1.14
C TRP A 136 -14.02 -5.65 0.36
N PRO A 137 -13.51 -4.68 1.11
CA PRO A 137 -12.38 -3.84 0.73
C PRO A 137 -11.08 -4.62 0.73
N ALA A 138 -10.08 -4.12 0.00
CA ALA A 138 -8.71 -4.64 0.06
C ALA A 138 -7.71 -3.48 0.12
N TYR A 139 -6.64 -3.68 0.89
CA TYR A 139 -5.62 -2.67 1.11
C TYR A 139 -4.26 -3.22 0.72
N TYR A 140 -3.49 -2.45 -0.06
CA TYR A 140 -2.13 -2.80 -0.44
C TYR A 140 -1.18 -1.70 0.00
N LEU A 141 -0.16 -2.06 0.77
CA LEU A 141 0.90 -1.13 1.18
C LEU A 141 2.10 -1.26 0.26
N VAL A 142 2.44 -0.15 -0.37
CA VAL A 142 3.50 -0.05 -1.36
C VAL A 142 4.61 0.85 -0.81
N ASP A 143 5.85 0.41 -0.87
CA ASP A 143 7.01 1.15 -0.38
C ASP A 143 7.47 2.24 -1.38
N ARG A 144 8.47 3.05 -0.96
CA ARG A 144 9.05 4.11 -1.77
C ARG A 144 9.72 3.65 -3.08
N LYS A 145 9.96 2.34 -3.20
CA LYS A 145 10.51 1.70 -4.41
C LYS A 145 9.44 1.00 -5.24
N ARG A 146 8.17 1.34 -4.97
CA ARG A 146 7.01 0.78 -5.66
C ARG A 146 6.84 -0.74 -5.46
N ARG A 147 7.29 -1.31 -4.35
CA ARG A 147 7.12 -2.73 -4.05
C ARG A 147 5.93 -2.93 -3.11
N ILE A 148 5.06 -3.88 -3.41
CA ILE A 148 3.95 -4.27 -2.53
C ILE A 148 4.54 -5.02 -1.34
N ARG A 149 4.42 -4.44 -0.14
CA ARG A 149 5.04 -4.94 1.09
C ARG A 149 4.05 -5.70 1.97
N ALA A 150 2.77 -5.44 1.83
CA ALA A 150 1.69 -6.14 2.52
C ALA A 150 0.36 -5.95 1.80
N SER A 151 -0.56 -6.91 1.98
CA SER A 151 -1.95 -6.83 1.54
C SER A 151 -2.87 -7.29 2.66
N PHE A 152 -4.04 -6.63 2.77
CA PHE A 152 -5.04 -6.89 3.80
C PHE A 152 -6.42 -6.90 3.15
N PHE A 153 -7.33 -7.70 3.68
CA PHE A 153 -8.65 -7.90 3.08
C PHE A 153 -9.74 -7.84 4.13
N GLY A 154 -10.86 -7.23 3.76
CA GLY A 154 -12.05 -7.17 4.59
C GLY A 154 -12.19 -5.90 5.41
N GLU A 155 -13.32 -5.82 6.10
CA GLU A 155 -13.73 -4.69 6.90
C GLU A 155 -12.70 -4.37 8.00
N THR A 156 -12.44 -3.06 8.18
CA THR A 156 -11.41 -2.57 9.11
C THR A 156 -11.96 -1.40 9.93
N HIS A 157 -11.79 -1.46 11.25
CA HIS A 157 -12.21 -0.42 12.17
C HIS A 157 -11.05 0.09 13.02
N ALA A 158 -11.12 1.35 13.42
CA ALA A 158 -10.12 1.94 14.30
C ALA A 158 -9.92 1.08 15.56
N GLY A 159 -8.67 0.66 15.80
CA GLY A 159 -8.30 -0.12 16.98
C GLY A 159 -8.55 -1.62 16.90
N ASP A 160 -9.07 -2.17 15.79
CA ASP A 160 -9.09 -3.63 15.60
C ASP A 160 -7.69 -4.20 15.26
N ALA A 161 -7.58 -5.50 15.15
CA ALA A 161 -6.30 -6.16 14.89
C ALA A 161 -5.74 -5.78 13.52
N GLN A 162 -6.59 -5.76 12.48
CA GLN A 162 -6.18 -5.44 11.12
C GLN A 162 -5.75 -3.97 10.99
N ALA A 163 -6.49 -3.03 11.60
CA ALA A 163 -6.10 -1.62 11.63
C ALA A 163 -4.73 -1.42 12.26
N ARG A 164 -4.48 -2.06 13.42
CA ARG A 164 -3.16 -1.99 14.08
C ARG A 164 -2.03 -2.53 13.22
N GLU A 165 -2.27 -3.62 12.50
CA GLU A 165 -1.26 -4.22 11.63
C GLU A 165 -0.97 -3.34 10.40
N ILE A 166 -2.02 -2.78 9.76
CA ILE A 166 -1.87 -1.83 8.65
C ILE A 166 -1.11 -0.59 9.12
N GLU A 167 -1.52 0.02 10.24
CA GLU A 167 -0.90 1.24 10.77
C GLU A 167 0.56 1.00 11.19
N SER A 168 0.86 -0.11 11.84
CA SER A 168 2.23 -0.48 12.19
C SER A 168 3.11 -0.70 10.94
N THR A 169 2.54 -1.28 9.88
CA THR A 169 3.24 -1.45 8.62
C THR A 169 3.48 -0.10 7.92
N ILE A 170 2.50 0.82 7.94
CA ILE A 170 2.68 2.21 7.46
C ILE A 170 3.84 2.88 8.21
N GLU A 171 3.85 2.82 9.54
CA GLU A 171 4.89 3.44 10.36
C GLU A 171 6.29 2.89 10.05
N ARG A 172 6.41 1.58 9.89
CA ARG A 172 7.66 0.94 9.50
C ARG A 172 8.13 1.39 8.12
N LEU A 173 7.24 1.42 7.12
CA LEU A 173 7.59 1.84 5.76
C LEU A 173 7.94 3.34 5.67
N LEU A 174 7.30 4.18 6.50
CA LEU A 174 7.63 5.60 6.59
C LEU A 174 9.00 5.84 7.23
N ALA A 175 9.48 4.92 8.05
CA ALA A 175 10.79 4.99 8.70
C ALA A 175 11.94 4.43 7.85
N GLU A 176 11.66 3.64 6.80
CA GLU A 176 12.65 3.15 5.81
C GLU A 176 13.11 4.28 4.87
#